data_3e0df18f8ebe6cf4a8b856e8a9705c69
#
_entry.id   3e0df18f8ebe6cf4a8b856e8a9705c69
#
_cell.length_a   1.000
_cell.length_b   1.000
_cell.length_c   1.000
_cell.angle_alpha   90.00
_cell.angle_beta   90.00
_cell.angle_gamma   90.00
#
_symmetry.space_group_name_H-M   'P 1'
#
loop_
_entity.id
_entity.type
_entity.pdbx_description
1 polymer ?
#
loop_
_entity_poly.entity_id
_entity_poly.type
_entity_poly.pdbx_seq_one_letter_code
_entity_poly.pdbx_strand_id
1 'polypeptide(L)'
;ELVGFASVLRDKAETIKPAADNYVDLVGTGGDCTYTFNISTTSAFVVAAAGLPVAKHGNRSISSKSGAGDVLEELGVNIMAEPAVVERCVNETGIGFMFAQLFNKSMKYVGQARKEMGIRTVFNILGPLANPSRAKNMVVGVYSPALTEAVAKAMARLGVERAFVVSGCDNMDEITLSGKTTVSEIKNGAVETFQIQPEDFGFQSVSLAELKGGDGKENAKITRAILGGEKGPKRDIVLL
;
A
#
# COMPACT_ATOMS: atom_id res chain seq x y z
N GLU A 1 20.09 8.53 -2.25
CA GLU A 1 19.45 9.18 -1.09
C GLU A 1 18.28 8.35 -0.56
N LEU A 2 17.23 8.00 -1.37
CA LEU A 2 16.07 7.19 -0.92
C LEU A 2 16.48 5.91 -0.21
N VAL A 3 17.42 5.16 -0.77
CA VAL A 3 17.95 3.91 -0.18
C VAL A 3 18.54 4.17 1.20
N GLY A 4 19.36 5.23 1.35
CA GLY A 4 19.97 5.55 2.65
C GLY A 4 18.94 5.88 3.73
N PHE A 5 17.95 6.72 3.42
CA PHE A 5 16.86 7.02 4.37
C PHE A 5 16.04 5.77 4.73
N ALA A 6 15.67 4.97 3.72
CA ALA A 6 14.89 3.76 3.94
C ALA A 6 15.67 2.72 4.76
N SER A 7 16.98 2.55 4.52
CA SER A 7 17.83 1.64 5.29
C SER A 7 17.82 2.01 6.78
N VAL A 8 18.00 3.29 7.11
CA VAL A 8 17.97 3.75 8.50
C VAL A 8 16.61 3.47 9.16
N LEU A 9 15.50 3.72 8.44
CA LEU A 9 14.17 3.43 8.97
C LEU A 9 13.97 1.93 9.20
N ARG A 10 14.38 1.08 8.26
CA ARG A 10 14.31 -0.39 8.37
C ARG A 10 15.14 -0.92 9.54
N ASP A 11 16.33 -0.36 9.77
CA ASP A 11 17.22 -0.79 10.86
C ASP A 11 16.72 -0.36 12.24
N LYS A 12 15.87 0.66 12.30
CA LYS A 12 15.26 1.16 13.55
C LYS A 12 13.84 0.63 13.77
N ALA A 13 13.28 -0.10 12.83
CA ALA A 13 11.93 -0.65 12.94
C ALA A 13 11.88 -1.88 13.85
N GLU A 14 10.75 -2.02 14.56
CA GLU A 14 10.35 -3.32 15.10
C GLU A 14 10.02 -4.24 13.94
N THR A 15 10.48 -5.48 13.93
CA THR A 15 10.38 -6.38 12.77
C THR A 15 9.51 -7.59 13.06
N ILE A 16 8.90 -8.15 12.01
CA ILE A 16 8.33 -9.49 12.00
C ILE A 16 9.03 -10.35 10.95
N LYS A 17 8.98 -11.66 11.13
CA LYS A 17 9.54 -12.65 10.21
C LYS A 17 8.47 -13.69 9.89
N PRO A 18 7.59 -13.44 8.90
CA PRO A 18 6.63 -14.46 8.47
C PRO A 18 7.31 -15.78 8.14
N ALA A 19 6.66 -16.90 8.47
CA ALA A 19 7.19 -18.24 8.22
C ALA A 19 7.23 -18.60 6.72
N ALA A 20 6.31 -18.01 5.94
CA ALA A 20 6.31 -18.16 4.49
C ALA A 20 7.45 -17.37 3.86
N ASP A 21 8.19 -17.99 2.94
CA ASP A 21 9.23 -17.30 2.16
C ASP A 21 8.65 -16.31 1.15
N ASN A 22 7.44 -16.59 0.67
CA ASN A 22 6.74 -15.79 -0.33
C ASN A 22 5.51 -15.13 0.29
N TYR A 23 5.58 -13.84 0.52
CA TYR A 23 4.48 -12.99 0.99
C TYR A 23 4.60 -11.61 0.36
N VAL A 24 3.53 -10.83 0.40
CA VAL A 24 3.45 -9.54 -0.29
C VAL A 24 3.04 -8.41 0.66
N ASP A 25 3.45 -7.18 0.33
CA ASP A 25 2.83 -5.95 0.83
C ASP A 25 2.16 -5.19 -0.32
N LEU A 26 0.97 -4.67 -0.05
CA LEU A 26 0.23 -3.79 -0.95
C LEU A 26 0.06 -2.44 -0.25
N VAL A 27 0.70 -1.40 -0.77
CA VAL A 27 0.76 -0.11 -0.07
C VAL A 27 0.85 1.05 -1.06
N GLY A 28 0.24 2.18 -0.73
CA GLY A 28 0.41 3.43 -1.45
C GLY A 28 1.18 4.45 -0.63
N THR A 29 1.77 5.44 -1.30
CA THR A 29 2.40 6.59 -0.65
C THR A 29 1.38 7.51 0.02
N GLY A 30 0.13 7.45 -0.43
CA GLY A 30 -0.88 8.46 -0.12
C GLY A 30 -0.57 9.82 -0.76
N GLY A 31 -1.39 10.80 -0.43
CA GLY A 31 -1.17 12.18 -0.88
C GLY A 31 -1.53 12.45 -2.33
N ASP A 32 -2.24 11.54 -2.98
CA ASP A 32 -2.73 11.61 -4.34
C ASP A 32 -3.95 12.54 -4.51
N CYS A 33 -4.63 12.88 -3.41
CA CYS A 33 -5.82 13.73 -3.37
C CYS A 33 -7.01 13.19 -4.17
N THR A 34 -7.05 11.90 -4.46
CA THR A 34 -8.14 11.27 -5.21
C THR A 34 -9.34 10.94 -4.33
N TYR A 35 -9.19 10.83 -3.03
CA TYR A 35 -10.23 10.52 -2.05
C TYR A 35 -11.01 9.24 -2.36
N THR A 36 -10.33 8.23 -2.87
CA THR A 36 -10.89 6.90 -3.09
C THR A 36 -11.12 6.17 -1.76
N PHE A 37 -11.90 5.09 -1.78
CA PHE A 37 -11.92 4.17 -0.65
C PHE A 37 -10.55 3.46 -0.52
N ASN A 38 -10.36 2.70 0.57
CA ASN A 38 -9.08 2.04 0.85
C ASN A 38 -8.87 0.80 -0.04
N ILE A 39 -8.52 1.03 -1.32
CA ILE A 39 -8.38 0.01 -2.37
C ILE A 39 -7.35 -1.04 -1.95
N SER A 40 -6.08 -0.65 -1.73
CA SER A 40 -5.01 -1.59 -1.38
C SER A 40 -5.30 -2.38 -0.10
N THR A 41 -6.02 -1.80 0.86
CA THR A 41 -6.42 -2.50 2.09
C THR A 41 -7.50 -3.56 1.81
N THR A 42 -8.46 -3.24 0.94
CA THR A 42 -9.48 -4.20 0.51
C THR A 42 -8.88 -5.31 -0.33
N SER A 43 -7.99 -4.99 -1.28
CA SER A 43 -7.25 -5.96 -2.09
C SER A 43 -6.39 -6.89 -1.25
N ALA A 44 -5.83 -6.42 -0.13
CA ALA A 44 -5.04 -7.26 0.77
C ALA A 44 -5.83 -8.47 1.31
N PHE A 45 -7.12 -8.31 1.62
CA PHE A 45 -7.97 -9.44 2.03
C PHE A 45 -8.21 -10.43 0.89
N VAL A 46 -8.40 -9.94 -0.33
CA VAL A 46 -8.61 -10.79 -1.52
C VAL A 46 -7.35 -11.58 -1.84
N VAL A 47 -6.19 -10.94 -1.82
CA VAL A 47 -4.88 -11.59 -2.06
C VAL A 47 -4.60 -12.66 -1.01
N ALA A 48 -4.85 -12.37 0.27
CA ALA A 48 -4.69 -13.34 1.34
C ALA A 48 -5.65 -14.54 1.18
N ALA A 49 -6.91 -14.28 0.82
CA ALA A 49 -7.90 -15.33 0.55
C ALA A 49 -7.55 -16.17 -0.68
N ALA A 50 -6.82 -15.61 -1.64
CA ALA A 50 -6.28 -16.35 -2.79
C ALA A 50 -5.04 -17.20 -2.43
N GLY A 51 -4.58 -17.19 -1.18
CA GLY A 51 -3.51 -18.06 -0.69
C GLY A 51 -2.10 -17.45 -0.70
N LEU A 52 -1.95 -16.15 -1.05
CA LEU A 52 -0.69 -15.44 -0.93
C LEU A 52 -0.68 -14.61 0.38
N PRO A 53 0.17 -14.94 1.36
CA PRO A 53 0.21 -14.22 2.62
C PRO A 53 0.54 -12.74 2.44
N VAL A 54 -0.10 -11.90 3.25
CA VAL A 54 0.05 -10.44 3.20
C VAL A 54 0.59 -9.91 4.53
N ALA A 55 1.76 -9.27 4.49
CA ALA A 55 2.35 -8.52 5.60
C ALA A 55 2.22 -7.02 5.31
N LYS A 56 1.01 -6.49 5.54
CA LYS A 56 0.67 -5.12 5.15
C LYS A 56 1.24 -4.10 6.13
N HIS A 57 2.03 -3.17 5.61
CA HIS A 57 2.46 -1.98 6.34
C HIS A 57 1.56 -0.79 6.02
N GLY A 58 1.17 -0.02 7.02
CA GLY A 58 0.30 1.12 6.81
C GLY A 58 0.15 2.02 8.02
N ASN A 59 -0.56 3.14 7.82
CA ASN A 59 -0.79 4.14 8.85
C ASN A 59 -2.25 4.60 8.84
N ARG A 60 -2.60 5.48 9.79
CA ARG A 60 -3.79 6.32 9.70
C ARG A 60 -3.60 7.39 8.64
N SER A 61 -4.70 7.98 8.21
CA SER A 61 -4.66 9.12 7.30
C SER A 61 -3.94 10.31 7.92
N ILE A 62 -3.18 11.04 7.08
CA ILE A 62 -2.62 12.34 7.40
C ILE A 62 -3.33 13.44 6.59
N SER A 63 -3.70 13.16 5.35
CA SER A 63 -4.27 14.14 4.40
C SER A 63 -5.58 13.72 3.77
N SER A 64 -5.88 12.42 3.74
CA SER A 64 -7.15 11.86 3.25
C SER A 64 -8.16 11.71 4.40
N LYS A 65 -9.40 11.29 4.08
CA LYS A 65 -10.45 11.06 5.08
C LYS A 65 -10.27 9.76 5.85
N SER A 66 -9.54 8.78 5.30
CA SER A 66 -9.35 7.45 5.89
C SER A 66 -8.05 6.82 5.39
N GLY A 67 -7.17 6.41 6.30
CA GLY A 67 -6.02 5.57 6.04
C GLY A 67 -6.30 4.09 6.29
N ALA A 68 -5.32 3.22 6.03
CA ALA A 68 -5.46 1.78 6.24
C ALA A 68 -5.81 1.45 7.71
N GLY A 69 -5.18 2.11 8.68
CA GLY A 69 -5.47 1.90 10.10
C GLY A 69 -6.89 2.28 10.47
N ASP A 70 -7.41 3.38 9.91
CA ASP A 70 -8.76 3.87 10.24
C ASP A 70 -9.83 2.87 9.78
N VAL A 71 -9.73 2.36 8.55
CA VAL A 71 -10.69 1.38 8.03
C VAL A 71 -10.56 0.02 8.72
N LEU A 72 -9.34 -0.41 9.06
CA LEU A 72 -9.14 -1.68 9.75
C LEU A 72 -9.72 -1.68 11.17
N GLU A 73 -9.61 -0.58 11.92
CA GLU A 73 -10.28 -0.45 13.22
C GLU A 73 -11.81 -0.56 13.09
N GLU A 74 -12.41 0.09 12.10
CA GLU A 74 -13.85 0.02 11.84
C GLU A 74 -14.28 -1.39 11.37
N LEU A 75 -13.37 -2.16 10.81
CA LEU A 75 -13.56 -3.57 10.50
C LEU A 75 -13.41 -4.49 11.73
N GLY A 76 -12.96 -3.97 12.87
CA GLY A 76 -12.78 -4.69 14.13
C GLY A 76 -11.36 -5.25 14.33
N VAL A 77 -10.39 -4.84 13.51
CA VAL A 77 -8.99 -5.26 13.65
C VAL A 77 -8.31 -4.47 14.76
N ASN A 78 -7.63 -5.14 15.68
CA ASN A 78 -6.78 -4.49 16.66
C ASN A 78 -5.46 -4.05 16.00
N ILE A 79 -5.42 -2.80 15.51
CA ILE A 79 -4.22 -2.24 14.87
C ILE A 79 -3.06 -1.98 15.84
N MET A 80 -3.34 -1.99 17.16
CA MET A 80 -2.33 -1.80 18.21
C MET A 80 -1.72 -3.13 18.69
N ALA A 81 -1.90 -4.21 17.92
CA ALA A 81 -1.35 -5.52 18.26
C ALA A 81 0.19 -5.52 18.25
N GLU A 82 0.78 -6.20 19.23
CA GLU A 82 2.22 -6.36 19.36
C GLU A 82 2.83 -7.12 18.16
N PRO A 83 4.09 -6.88 17.80
CA PRO A 83 4.74 -7.52 16.64
C PRO A 83 4.60 -9.04 16.59
N ALA A 84 4.75 -9.74 17.71
CA ALA A 84 4.59 -11.19 17.78
C ALA A 84 3.16 -11.65 17.46
N VAL A 85 2.14 -10.85 17.80
CA VAL A 85 0.75 -11.14 17.45
C VAL A 85 0.52 -10.92 15.96
N VAL A 86 1.06 -9.85 15.41
CA VAL A 86 0.98 -9.56 13.97
C VAL A 86 1.66 -10.66 13.14
N GLU A 87 2.85 -11.11 13.55
CA GLU A 87 3.56 -12.23 12.92
C GLU A 87 2.71 -13.51 12.92
N ARG A 88 2.12 -13.83 14.08
CA ARG A 88 1.21 -14.98 14.20
C ARG A 88 -0.02 -14.84 13.29
N CYS A 89 -0.60 -13.64 13.18
CA CYS A 89 -1.70 -13.40 12.25
C CYS A 89 -1.28 -13.71 10.79
N VAL A 90 -0.13 -13.21 10.34
CA VAL A 90 0.35 -13.54 8.99
C VAL A 90 0.49 -15.05 8.79
N ASN A 91 1.04 -15.74 9.78
CA ASN A 91 1.31 -17.17 9.70
C ASN A 91 0.04 -18.05 9.76
N GLU A 92 -0.93 -17.67 10.58
CA GLU A 92 -2.12 -18.51 10.86
C GLU A 92 -3.32 -18.13 9.97
N THR A 93 -3.47 -16.83 9.65
CA THR A 93 -4.64 -16.33 8.89
C THR A 93 -4.29 -15.83 7.48
N GLY A 94 -3.00 -15.80 7.14
CA GLY A 94 -2.52 -15.30 5.86
C GLY A 94 -2.48 -13.77 5.75
N ILE A 95 -2.85 -13.00 6.80
CA ILE A 95 -2.80 -11.53 6.75
C ILE A 95 -2.45 -10.94 8.11
N GLY A 96 -1.56 -9.94 8.12
CA GLY A 96 -1.24 -9.15 9.31
C GLY A 96 -1.01 -7.70 8.96
N PHE A 97 -1.35 -6.80 9.89
CA PHE A 97 -1.20 -5.36 9.71
C PHE A 97 -0.13 -4.79 10.65
N MET A 98 0.91 -4.23 10.07
CA MET A 98 1.99 -3.55 10.78
C MET A 98 1.68 -2.05 10.84
N PHE A 99 1.18 -1.59 11.98
CA PHE A 99 0.86 -0.19 12.17
C PHE A 99 2.13 0.66 12.30
N ALA A 100 2.33 1.61 11.39
CA ALA A 100 3.57 2.36 11.28
C ALA A 100 4.00 3.06 12.57
N GLN A 101 3.07 3.53 13.40
CA GLN A 101 3.42 4.19 14.67
C GLN A 101 4.00 3.23 15.71
N LEU A 102 3.64 1.94 15.68
CA LEU A 102 4.21 0.93 16.55
C LEU A 102 5.53 0.37 16.01
N PHE A 103 5.59 0.17 14.71
CA PHE A 103 6.72 -0.50 14.07
C PHE A 103 7.86 0.46 13.70
N ASN A 104 7.56 1.68 13.24
CA ASN A 104 8.55 2.70 12.85
C ASN A 104 8.61 3.86 13.85
N LYS A 105 8.87 3.55 15.12
CA LYS A 105 8.90 4.52 16.24
C LYS A 105 9.86 5.68 16.01
N SER A 106 10.91 5.50 15.22
CA SER A 106 11.87 6.54 14.87
C SER A 106 11.27 7.73 14.11
N MET A 107 10.14 7.52 13.41
CA MET A 107 9.44 8.58 12.69
C MET A 107 8.90 9.69 13.58
N LYS A 108 8.73 9.45 14.89
CA LYS A 108 8.30 10.48 15.85
C LYS A 108 9.27 11.68 15.91
N TYR A 109 10.58 11.44 15.70
CA TYR A 109 11.60 12.50 15.77
C TYR A 109 11.52 13.50 14.61
N VAL A 110 10.94 13.12 13.49
CA VAL A 110 10.77 13.98 12.31
C VAL A 110 9.32 14.45 12.11
N GLY A 111 8.39 13.92 12.89
CA GLY A 111 6.96 14.17 12.72
C GLY A 111 6.58 15.64 12.87
N GLN A 112 7.13 16.34 13.89
CA GLN A 112 6.86 17.74 14.13
C GLN A 112 7.41 18.61 13.00
N ALA A 113 8.67 18.41 12.60
CA ALA A 113 9.29 19.17 11.51
C ALA A 113 8.52 18.99 10.18
N ARG A 114 8.07 17.78 9.89
CA ARG A 114 7.22 17.50 8.70
C ARG A 114 5.91 18.29 8.74
N LYS A 115 5.26 18.34 9.91
CA LYS A 115 4.00 19.08 10.09
C LYS A 115 4.20 20.59 9.93
N GLU A 116 5.28 21.12 10.50
CA GLU A 116 5.61 22.55 10.42
C GLU A 116 5.97 23.00 9.01
N MET A 117 6.71 22.17 8.27
CA MET A 117 7.05 22.47 6.87
C MET A 117 5.84 22.49 5.94
N GLY A 118 4.82 21.66 6.16
CA GLY A 118 3.59 21.62 5.39
C GLY A 118 3.74 21.32 3.90
N ILE A 119 4.92 20.84 3.45
CA ILE A 119 5.24 20.54 2.06
C ILE A 119 5.53 19.05 1.86
N ARG A 120 5.44 18.58 0.62
CA ARG A 120 5.89 17.24 0.26
C ARG A 120 7.41 17.14 0.34
N THR A 121 7.89 16.07 0.95
CA THR A 121 9.32 15.77 1.11
C THR A 121 9.57 14.30 0.79
N VAL A 122 10.82 13.86 0.88
CA VAL A 122 11.20 12.44 0.77
C VAL A 122 10.39 11.54 1.70
N PHE A 123 9.99 12.02 2.85
CA PHE A 123 9.16 11.26 3.82
C PHE A 123 7.79 10.85 3.29
N ASN A 124 7.29 11.49 2.23
CA ASN A 124 6.02 11.11 1.62
C ASN A 124 6.11 9.83 0.78
N ILE A 125 7.32 9.43 0.38
CA ILE A 125 7.57 8.22 -0.43
C ILE A 125 8.35 7.14 0.33
N LEU A 126 8.81 7.42 1.57
CA LEU A 126 9.57 6.46 2.37
C LEU A 126 8.71 5.36 3.02
N GLY A 127 7.40 5.62 3.23
CA GLY A 127 6.50 4.66 3.89
C GLY A 127 6.57 3.25 3.28
N PRO A 128 6.31 3.10 1.98
CA PRO A 128 6.42 1.81 1.30
C PRO A 128 7.81 1.18 1.35
N LEU A 129 8.87 2.00 1.35
CA LEU A 129 10.26 1.53 1.38
C LEU A 129 10.69 1.04 2.77
N ALA A 130 9.93 1.36 3.81
CA ALA A 130 10.26 1.09 5.21
C ALA A 130 9.45 -0.08 5.82
N ASN A 131 8.91 -0.99 4.99
CA ASN A 131 8.14 -2.14 5.46
C ASN A 131 8.96 -2.96 6.48
N PRO A 132 8.44 -3.17 7.71
CA PRO A 132 9.15 -3.83 8.80
C PRO A 132 9.40 -5.33 8.57
N SER A 133 8.58 -6.00 7.76
CA SER A 133 8.82 -7.40 7.40
C SER A 133 9.89 -7.58 6.33
N ARG A 134 10.33 -6.48 5.71
CA ARG A 134 11.26 -6.49 4.57
C ARG A 134 10.73 -7.33 3.41
N ALA A 135 9.43 -7.23 3.13
CA ALA A 135 8.78 -7.97 2.05
C ALA A 135 9.56 -7.87 0.75
N LYS A 136 9.79 -9.02 0.12
CA LYS A 136 10.52 -9.13 -1.15
C LYS A 136 9.61 -8.95 -2.35
N ASN A 137 8.30 -9.10 -2.16
CA ASN A 137 7.29 -8.91 -3.19
C ASN A 137 6.35 -7.79 -2.77
N MET A 138 6.08 -6.84 -3.66
CA MET A 138 5.28 -5.66 -3.31
C MET A 138 4.48 -5.13 -4.50
N VAL A 139 3.32 -4.54 -4.19
CA VAL A 139 2.65 -3.58 -5.07
C VAL A 139 2.67 -2.23 -4.37
N VAL A 140 3.27 -1.23 -5.00
CA VAL A 140 3.49 0.09 -4.41
C VAL A 140 2.92 1.17 -5.29
N GLY A 141 1.89 1.86 -4.79
CA GLY A 141 1.35 3.04 -5.45
C GLY A 141 2.15 4.31 -5.14
N VAL A 142 2.34 5.15 -6.14
CA VAL A 142 2.95 6.48 -6.01
C VAL A 142 2.06 7.54 -6.67
N TYR A 143 1.99 8.73 -6.06
CA TYR A 143 1.12 9.82 -6.49
C TYR A 143 1.54 10.51 -7.80
N SER A 144 2.59 10.05 -8.46
CA SER A 144 3.07 10.62 -9.72
C SER A 144 3.79 9.57 -10.58
N PRO A 145 3.47 9.46 -11.87
CA PRO A 145 4.15 8.54 -12.79
C PRO A 145 5.67 8.75 -12.85
N ALA A 146 6.14 9.98 -12.68
CA ALA A 146 7.57 10.30 -12.68
C ALA A 146 8.36 9.67 -11.52
N LEU A 147 7.67 9.18 -10.48
CA LEU A 147 8.30 8.55 -9.33
C LEU A 147 8.43 7.03 -9.47
N THR A 148 7.69 6.40 -10.38
CA THR A 148 7.59 4.93 -10.45
C THR A 148 8.96 4.28 -10.63
N GLU A 149 9.73 4.71 -11.61
CA GLU A 149 11.04 4.13 -11.92
C GLU A 149 12.07 4.40 -10.80
N ALA A 150 12.10 5.63 -10.25
CA ALA A 150 13.04 5.99 -9.19
C ALA A 150 12.77 5.18 -7.90
N VAL A 151 11.50 4.99 -7.55
CA VAL A 151 11.08 4.19 -6.39
C VAL A 151 11.39 2.72 -6.65
N ALA A 152 11.08 2.18 -7.83
CA ALA A 152 11.40 0.80 -8.20
C ALA A 152 12.92 0.53 -8.10
N LYS A 153 13.75 1.41 -8.64
CA LYS A 153 15.23 1.29 -8.54
C LYS A 153 15.72 1.34 -7.09
N ALA A 154 15.09 2.16 -6.24
CA ALA A 154 15.42 2.20 -4.82
C ALA A 154 15.02 0.89 -4.11
N MET A 155 13.84 0.35 -4.41
CA MET A 155 13.34 -0.91 -3.86
C MET A 155 14.23 -2.10 -4.25
N ALA A 156 14.64 -2.20 -5.52
CA ALA A 156 15.56 -3.24 -5.99
C ALA A 156 16.88 -3.22 -5.20
N ARG A 157 17.44 -2.02 -4.94
CA ARG A 157 18.66 -1.85 -4.11
C ARG A 157 18.43 -2.20 -2.64
N LEU A 158 17.20 -2.15 -2.16
CA LEU A 158 16.81 -2.53 -0.79
C LEU A 158 16.48 -4.02 -0.66
N GLY A 159 16.69 -4.81 -1.74
CA GLY A 159 16.51 -6.26 -1.73
C GLY A 159 15.09 -6.73 -2.07
N VAL A 160 14.26 -5.86 -2.64
CA VAL A 160 12.96 -6.29 -3.20
C VAL A 160 13.23 -7.06 -4.49
N GLU A 161 12.68 -8.26 -4.60
CA GLU A 161 12.94 -9.19 -5.70
C GLU A 161 11.93 -9.04 -6.83
N ARG A 162 10.65 -8.80 -6.46
CA ARG A 162 9.58 -8.57 -7.42
C ARG A 162 8.62 -7.50 -6.93
N ALA A 163 8.38 -6.48 -7.72
CA ALA A 163 7.38 -5.47 -7.39
C ALA A 163 6.82 -4.79 -8.62
N PHE A 164 5.61 -4.27 -8.46
CA PHE A 164 5.02 -3.27 -9.35
C PHE A 164 4.95 -1.94 -8.60
N VAL A 165 5.64 -0.92 -9.13
CA VAL A 165 5.48 0.45 -8.67
C VAL A 165 4.58 1.17 -9.67
N VAL A 166 3.42 1.62 -9.21
CA VAL A 166 2.31 2.02 -10.08
C VAL A 166 1.85 3.45 -9.84
N SER A 167 1.33 4.10 -10.89
CA SER A 167 0.67 5.40 -10.79
C SER A 167 -0.36 5.53 -11.90
N GLY A 168 -1.61 5.78 -11.53
CA GLY A 168 -2.69 6.03 -12.47
C GLY A 168 -2.53 7.36 -13.22
N CYS A 169 -3.12 7.46 -14.41
CA CYS A 169 -3.14 8.71 -15.23
C CYS A 169 -3.87 9.87 -14.53
N ASP A 170 -4.70 9.55 -13.53
CA ASP A 170 -5.41 10.47 -12.64
C ASP A 170 -4.61 10.84 -11.39
N ASN A 171 -3.32 10.50 -11.34
CA ASN A 171 -2.38 10.61 -10.22
C ASN A 171 -2.74 9.72 -9.02
N MET A 172 -3.67 8.79 -9.17
CA MET A 172 -3.98 7.81 -8.14
C MET A 172 -2.74 6.95 -7.82
N ASP A 173 -2.47 6.74 -6.56
CA ASP A 173 -1.41 5.83 -6.09
C ASP A 173 -1.88 4.37 -6.03
N GLU A 174 -2.58 3.94 -7.08
CA GLU A 174 -3.10 2.59 -7.31
C GLU A 174 -3.06 2.27 -8.81
N ILE A 175 -3.38 1.05 -9.20
CA ILE A 175 -3.74 0.71 -10.58
C ILE A 175 -5.14 1.26 -10.82
N THR A 176 -5.29 2.22 -11.74
CA THR A 176 -6.58 2.91 -11.92
C THR A 176 -7.51 2.21 -12.91
N LEU A 177 -8.82 2.31 -12.65
CA LEU A 177 -9.86 2.01 -13.64
C LEU A 177 -10.22 3.22 -14.53
N SER A 178 -9.63 4.42 -14.29
CA SER A 178 -9.99 5.61 -15.05
C SER A 178 -9.23 5.73 -16.38
N GLY A 179 -8.31 4.81 -16.67
CA GLY A 179 -7.49 4.82 -17.88
C GLY A 179 -6.13 4.16 -17.68
N LYS A 180 -5.10 4.70 -18.29
CA LYS A 180 -3.76 4.09 -18.23
C LYS A 180 -3.10 4.22 -16.87
N THR A 181 -2.39 3.18 -16.47
CA THR A 181 -1.49 3.17 -15.31
C THR A 181 -0.06 2.99 -15.80
N THR A 182 0.84 3.84 -15.33
CA THR A 182 2.28 3.65 -15.50
C THR A 182 2.77 2.65 -14.46
N VAL A 183 3.47 1.62 -14.91
CA VAL A 183 4.02 0.55 -14.08
C VAL A 183 5.52 0.49 -14.27
N SER A 184 6.29 0.49 -13.17
CA SER A 184 7.70 0.11 -13.17
C SER A 184 7.83 -1.22 -12.44
N GLU A 185 8.04 -2.30 -13.20
CA GLU A 185 8.20 -3.66 -12.68
C GLU A 185 9.65 -3.91 -12.27
N ILE A 186 9.83 -4.47 -11.07
CA ILE A 186 11.09 -5.09 -10.64
C ILE A 186 10.98 -6.58 -10.91
N LYS A 187 11.89 -7.13 -11.70
CA LYS A 187 11.96 -8.56 -11.99
C LYS A 187 13.41 -8.95 -12.27
N ASN A 188 13.91 -9.97 -11.57
CA ASN A 188 15.27 -10.48 -11.74
C ASN A 188 16.36 -9.40 -11.63
N GLY A 189 16.17 -8.41 -10.74
CA GLY A 189 17.09 -7.30 -10.52
C GLY A 189 17.04 -6.17 -11.57
N ALA A 190 16.26 -6.33 -12.64
CA ALA A 190 16.00 -5.31 -13.65
C ALA A 190 14.74 -4.50 -13.32
N VAL A 191 14.69 -3.26 -13.80
CA VAL A 191 13.50 -2.41 -13.74
C VAL A 191 13.07 -2.07 -15.16
N GLU A 192 11.83 -2.40 -15.50
CA GLU A 192 11.21 -2.08 -16.78
C GLU A 192 9.96 -1.21 -16.54
N THR A 193 9.76 -0.19 -17.37
CA THR A 193 8.60 0.70 -17.26
C THR A 193 7.72 0.58 -18.50
N PHE A 194 6.44 0.34 -18.27
CA PHE A 194 5.42 0.19 -19.32
C PHE A 194 4.09 0.77 -18.86
N GLN A 195 3.08 0.69 -19.69
CA GLN A 195 1.71 1.09 -19.34
C GLN A 195 0.77 -0.09 -19.50
N ILE A 196 -0.23 -0.13 -18.62
CA ILE A 196 -1.39 -1.02 -18.67
C ILE A 196 -2.66 -0.20 -18.63
N GLN A 197 -3.76 -0.79 -19.02
CA GLN A 197 -5.10 -0.17 -18.96
C GLN A 197 -6.14 -1.22 -18.54
N PRO A 198 -7.30 -0.82 -18.02
CA PRO A 198 -8.33 -1.75 -17.53
C PRO A 198 -8.75 -2.80 -18.56
N GLU A 199 -8.82 -2.40 -19.81
CA GLU A 199 -9.24 -3.26 -20.93
C GLU A 199 -8.30 -4.44 -21.17
N ASP A 200 -7.02 -4.32 -20.82
CA ASP A 200 -6.02 -5.40 -20.91
C ASP A 200 -6.38 -6.58 -20.00
N PHE A 201 -7.20 -6.34 -18.97
CA PHE A 201 -7.66 -7.31 -17.97
C PHE A 201 -9.16 -7.61 -18.07
N GLY A 202 -9.83 -7.13 -19.12
CA GLY A 202 -11.26 -7.35 -19.32
C GLY A 202 -12.19 -6.47 -18.50
N PHE A 203 -11.67 -5.40 -17.89
CA PHE A 203 -12.46 -4.38 -17.20
C PHE A 203 -12.76 -3.21 -18.13
N GLN A 204 -13.82 -2.46 -17.83
CA GLN A 204 -14.15 -1.23 -18.52
C GLN A 204 -13.60 -0.02 -17.76
N SER A 205 -13.14 0.98 -18.47
CA SER A 205 -12.78 2.25 -17.87
C SER A 205 -14.01 2.94 -17.28
N VAL A 206 -13.83 3.51 -16.07
CA VAL A 206 -14.88 4.21 -15.33
C VAL A 206 -14.39 5.56 -14.83
N SER A 207 -15.32 6.43 -14.47
CA SER A 207 -14.97 7.72 -13.85
C SER A 207 -14.39 7.52 -12.45
N LEU A 208 -13.37 8.31 -12.10
CA LEU A 208 -12.82 8.38 -10.74
C LEU A 208 -13.91 8.67 -9.67
N ALA A 209 -15.00 9.32 -10.05
CA ALA A 209 -16.11 9.60 -9.15
C ALA A 209 -16.77 8.33 -8.61
N GLU A 210 -16.75 7.22 -9.36
CA GLU A 210 -17.34 5.94 -8.96
C GLU A 210 -16.47 5.21 -7.92
N LEU A 211 -15.21 5.60 -7.78
CA LEU A 211 -14.24 5.00 -6.86
C LEU A 211 -14.12 5.77 -5.53
N LYS A 212 -14.89 6.86 -5.38
CA LYS A 212 -14.83 7.68 -4.16
C LYS A 212 -15.22 6.88 -2.92
N GLY A 213 -14.49 7.18 -1.85
CA GLY A 213 -14.77 6.73 -0.50
C GLY A 213 -15.19 7.87 0.43
N GLY A 214 -15.17 7.58 1.71
CA GLY A 214 -15.50 8.49 2.78
C GLY A 214 -14.52 8.39 3.95
N ASP A 215 -15.08 8.47 5.14
CA ASP A 215 -14.34 8.21 6.38
C ASP A 215 -14.09 6.70 6.59
N GLY A 216 -13.43 6.33 7.68
CA GLY A 216 -13.13 4.94 8.00
C GLY A 216 -14.38 4.06 8.07
N LYS A 217 -15.46 4.59 8.64
CA LYS A 217 -16.71 3.86 8.81
C LYS A 217 -17.41 3.60 7.47
N GLU A 218 -17.43 4.59 6.58
CA GLU A 218 -17.98 4.43 5.24
C GLU A 218 -17.13 3.46 4.42
N ASN A 219 -15.80 3.60 4.46
CA ASN A 219 -14.89 2.71 3.74
C ASN A 219 -14.92 1.27 4.26
N ALA A 220 -15.14 1.06 5.55
CA ALA A 220 -15.37 -0.27 6.11
C ALA A 220 -16.67 -0.92 5.58
N LYS A 221 -17.73 -0.15 5.37
CA LYS A 221 -18.96 -0.65 4.73
C LYS A 221 -18.69 -1.04 3.28
N ILE A 222 -17.98 -0.21 2.52
CA ILE A 222 -17.58 -0.50 1.13
C ILE A 222 -16.76 -1.80 1.08
N THR A 223 -15.75 -1.93 1.94
CA THR A 223 -14.92 -3.14 2.02
C THR A 223 -15.78 -4.39 2.33
N ARG A 224 -16.69 -4.32 3.33
CA ARG A 224 -17.58 -5.44 3.64
C ARG A 224 -18.50 -5.82 2.47
N ALA A 225 -19.04 -4.83 1.75
CA ALA A 225 -19.90 -5.04 0.59
C ALA A 225 -19.13 -5.76 -0.54
N ILE A 226 -17.91 -5.30 -0.86
CA ILE A 226 -17.05 -5.93 -1.86
C ILE A 226 -16.70 -7.38 -1.47
N LEU A 227 -16.26 -7.60 -0.24
CA LEU A 227 -15.94 -8.95 0.26
C LEU A 227 -17.17 -9.84 0.37
N GLY A 228 -18.37 -9.25 0.54
CA GLY A 228 -19.66 -9.93 0.46
C GLY A 228 -20.14 -10.26 -0.95
N GLY A 229 -19.37 -9.89 -2.00
CA GLY A 229 -19.66 -10.21 -3.39
C GLY A 229 -20.42 -9.14 -4.17
N GLU A 230 -20.59 -7.92 -3.63
CA GLU A 230 -21.19 -6.81 -4.37
C GLU A 230 -20.35 -6.51 -5.61
N LYS A 231 -21.03 -6.43 -6.77
CA LYS A 231 -20.39 -6.14 -8.08
C LYS A 231 -20.39 -4.65 -8.36
N GLY A 232 -19.48 -4.23 -9.24
CA GLY A 232 -19.39 -2.86 -9.73
C GLY A 232 -17.96 -2.31 -9.69
N PRO A 233 -17.77 -1.04 -10.07
CA PRO A 233 -16.45 -0.44 -10.24
C PRO A 233 -15.53 -0.55 -9.01
N LYS A 234 -16.09 -0.46 -7.79
CA LYS A 234 -15.28 -0.59 -6.57
C LYS A 234 -14.76 -2.00 -6.33
N ARG A 235 -15.52 -3.04 -6.74
CA ARG A 235 -15.01 -4.42 -6.73
C ARG A 235 -13.99 -4.63 -7.85
N ASP A 236 -14.26 -4.09 -9.02
CA ASP A 236 -13.44 -4.31 -10.20
C ASP A 236 -12.02 -3.75 -10.02
N ILE A 237 -11.88 -2.55 -9.41
CA ILE A 237 -10.55 -2.00 -9.09
C ILE A 237 -9.79 -2.80 -8.00
N VAL A 238 -10.49 -3.50 -7.13
CA VAL A 238 -9.88 -4.38 -6.12
C VAL A 238 -9.35 -5.66 -6.75
N LEU A 239 -9.97 -6.11 -7.85
CA LEU A 239 -9.58 -7.31 -8.59
C LEU A 239 -8.52 -7.04 -9.67
N LEU A 240 -8.44 -5.79 -10.15
CA LEU A 240 -7.43 -5.31 -11.08
C LEU A 240 -6.06 -5.27 -10.42
#